data_ad67f2bfcc30206fb4bab627147a26ed
#
_entry.id   ad67f2bfcc30206fb4bab627147a26ed
#
_cell.length_a   1.000
_cell.length_b   1.000
_cell.length_c   1.000
_cell.angle_alpha   90.00
_cell.angle_beta   90.00
_cell.angle_gamma   90.00
#
_symmetry.space_group_name_H-M   'P 1'
#
loop_
_entity.id
_entity.type
_entity.pdbx_description
1 polymer ?
#
loop_
_entity_poly.entity_id
_entity_poly.type
_entity_poly.pdbx_seq_one_letter_code
_entity_poly.pdbx_strand_id
1 'polypeptide(L)'
;MTSRADTVVALRASGVSFVLELTSPIPRVLPWGADLGEIDAEAAATLALTAGPALLNNSPDVPRVFSAMPTEFEGWSGTPAISGNAQGRATTPRPRLVSHEVASTPDVRGGSVDLDFEDAVTGLRTRMRYLLDEHGVLSVDLSVVRDASLSPRSGGLPYTLDGLLALLPLPERATEILDFTGKWCRERSPQRSPFGFGTHLRDARRGKPGHDSPFLLAAGTAGFGFG
;
A
#
# COMPACT_ATOMS: atom_id res chain seq x y z
N MET A 1 -10.21 -15.64 20.60
CA MET A 1 -10.20 -14.29 21.24
C MET A 1 -8.82 -13.73 21.02
N THR A 2 -8.65 -12.89 20.01
CA THR A 2 -7.38 -12.20 19.72
C THR A 2 -7.09 -11.22 20.86
N SER A 3 -5.90 -11.25 21.41
CA SER A 3 -5.47 -10.32 22.45
C SER A 3 -5.56 -8.89 21.91
N ARG A 4 -5.92 -7.94 22.75
CA ARG A 4 -6.02 -6.51 22.40
C ARG A 4 -4.67 -5.92 21.94
N ALA A 5 -3.56 -6.62 22.18
CA ALA A 5 -2.21 -6.26 21.75
C ALA A 5 -1.96 -6.56 20.26
N ASP A 6 -2.79 -7.43 19.62
CA ASP A 6 -2.58 -7.88 18.24
C ASP A 6 -3.32 -7.02 17.20
N THR A 7 -3.91 -5.90 17.60
CA THR A 7 -4.75 -5.08 16.69
C THR A 7 -3.97 -3.98 15.96
N VAL A 8 -2.77 -3.68 16.40
CA VAL A 8 -1.90 -2.64 15.83
C VAL A 8 -0.47 -3.16 15.75
N VAL A 9 0.14 -2.96 14.60
CA VAL A 9 1.57 -3.22 14.39
C VAL A 9 2.26 -1.90 14.09
N ALA A 10 3.30 -1.58 14.86
CA ALA A 10 4.16 -0.42 14.64
C ALA A 10 5.60 -0.91 14.44
N LEU A 11 6.12 -0.75 13.24
CA LEU A 11 7.54 -0.96 12.93
C LEU A 11 8.26 0.38 13.04
N ARG A 12 9.42 0.41 13.72
CA ARG A 12 10.16 1.65 13.99
C ARG A 12 11.65 1.45 13.78
N ALA A 13 12.28 2.36 13.03
CA ALA A 13 13.73 2.38 12.82
C ALA A 13 14.21 3.77 12.40
N SER A 14 15.37 4.19 12.86
CA SER A 14 16.08 5.39 12.37
C SER A 14 15.22 6.65 12.23
N GLY A 15 14.31 6.90 13.18
CA GLY A 15 13.42 8.06 13.13
C GLY A 15 12.24 7.94 12.18
N VAL A 16 11.95 6.71 11.70
CA VAL A 16 10.80 6.38 10.85
C VAL A 16 9.89 5.40 11.59
N SER A 17 8.59 5.56 11.41
CA SER A 17 7.60 4.54 11.80
C SER A 17 6.67 4.20 10.63
N PHE A 18 6.22 2.94 10.61
CA PHE A 18 5.18 2.42 9.75
C PHE A 18 4.15 1.70 10.62
N VAL A 19 2.89 2.10 10.52
CA VAL A 19 1.83 1.62 11.41
C VAL A 19 0.70 0.99 10.62
N LEU A 20 0.31 -0.21 11.04
CA LEU A 20 -0.83 -0.96 10.51
C LEU A 20 -1.89 -1.18 11.60
N GLU A 21 -3.13 -0.99 11.26
CA GLU A 21 -4.29 -1.39 12.06
C GLU A 21 -4.92 -2.64 11.44
N LEU A 22 -5.03 -3.71 12.24
CA LEU A 22 -5.40 -5.05 11.77
C LEU A 22 -6.85 -5.46 12.06
N THR A 23 -7.67 -4.56 12.60
CA THR A 23 -9.06 -4.90 13.00
C THR A 23 -10.01 -5.00 11.81
N SER A 24 -9.67 -4.39 10.69
CA SER A 24 -10.45 -4.43 9.46
C SER A 24 -10.18 -5.69 8.65
N PRO A 25 -11.15 -6.18 7.84
CA PRO A 25 -10.92 -7.33 6.94
C PRO A 25 -9.73 -7.18 6.02
N ILE A 26 -9.40 -5.94 5.63
CA ILE A 26 -8.13 -5.57 5.01
C ILE A 26 -7.49 -4.55 5.95
N PRO A 27 -6.26 -4.82 6.44
CA PRO A 27 -5.53 -3.92 7.32
C PRO A 27 -5.45 -2.49 6.78
N ARG A 28 -5.54 -1.52 7.66
CA ARG A 28 -5.39 -0.11 7.30
C ARG A 28 -3.95 0.32 7.47
N VAL A 29 -3.42 0.98 6.45
CA VAL A 29 -2.12 1.64 6.56
C VAL A 29 -2.36 3.00 7.21
N LEU A 30 -1.92 3.12 8.45
CA LEU A 30 -1.89 4.38 9.19
C LEU A 30 -0.63 5.17 8.80
N PRO A 31 -0.15 6.12 9.57
CA PRO A 31 0.98 6.92 9.14
C PRO A 31 2.22 6.09 8.79
N TRP A 32 2.89 6.51 7.75
CA TRP A 32 4.25 6.13 7.40
C TRP A 32 5.07 7.41 7.24
N GLY A 33 6.17 7.53 7.97
CA GLY A 33 6.99 8.73 7.95
C GLY A 33 7.77 8.93 9.24
N ALA A 34 7.83 10.17 9.73
CA ALA A 34 8.55 10.48 10.96
C ALA A 34 8.07 9.61 12.14
N ASP A 35 9.01 9.17 12.97
CA ASP A 35 8.72 8.29 14.09
C ASP A 35 7.74 8.93 15.07
N LEU A 36 6.65 8.25 15.32
CA LEU A 36 5.59 8.67 16.25
C LEU A 36 5.79 8.15 17.69
N GLY A 37 6.88 7.43 17.95
CA GLY A 37 7.09 6.77 19.21
C GLY A 37 6.28 5.47 19.35
N GLU A 38 6.09 5.03 20.58
CA GLU A 38 5.24 3.89 20.88
C GLU A 38 3.78 4.25 20.68
N ILE A 39 3.06 3.39 19.95
CA ILE A 39 1.65 3.58 19.62
C ILE A 39 0.88 2.41 20.19
N ASP A 40 -0.02 2.71 21.12
CA ASP A 40 -0.98 1.76 21.65
C ASP A 40 -2.28 1.72 20.80
N ALA A 41 -3.20 0.85 21.18
CA ALA A 41 -4.46 0.69 20.46
C ALA A 41 -5.36 1.95 20.49
N GLU A 42 -5.26 2.79 21.53
CA GLU A 42 -6.03 4.03 21.65
C GLU A 42 -5.45 5.11 20.74
N ALA A 43 -4.12 5.27 20.73
CA ALA A 43 -3.44 6.17 19.81
C ALA A 43 -3.67 5.76 18.35
N ALA A 44 -3.62 4.46 18.02
CA ALA A 44 -3.90 3.97 16.69
C ALA A 44 -5.35 4.21 16.25
N ALA A 45 -6.32 4.03 17.15
CA ALA A 45 -7.72 4.35 16.86
C ALA A 45 -7.91 5.84 16.58
N THR A 46 -7.23 6.70 17.33
CA THR A 46 -7.22 8.16 17.12
C THR A 46 -6.60 8.51 15.76
N LEU A 47 -5.47 7.90 15.41
CA LEU A 47 -4.83 8.07 14.11
C LEU A 47 -5.75 7.62 12.96
N ALA A 48 -6.44 6.48 13.11
CA ALA A 48 -7.38 5.98 12.12
C ALA A 48 -8.57 6.94 11.91
N LEU A 49 -9.04 7.61 12.96
CA LEU A 49 -10.08 8.62 12.86
C LEU A 49 -9.61 9.88 12.12
N THR A 50 -8.37 10.28 12.33
CA THR A 50 -7.80 11.49 11.73
C THR A 50 -7.23 11.26 10.32
N ALA A 51 -6.93 10.01 9.95
CA ALA A 51 -6.38 9.66 8.63
C ALA A 51 -7.43 9.72 7.50
N GLY A 52 -8.71 9.67 7.83
CA GLY A 52 -9.80 9.81 6.85
C GLY A 52 -10.31 11.24 6.74
N PRO A 53 -10.79 11.68 5.57
CA PRO A 53 -11.48 12.95 5.46
C PRO A 53 -12.71 12.99 6.36
N ALA A 54 -13.04 14.17 6.87
CA ALA A 54 -14.21 14.34 7.70
C ALA A 54 -15.50 14.02 6.94
N LEU A 55 -16.45 13.38 7.61
CA LEU A 55 -17.82 13.20 7.09
C LEU A 55 -18.48 14.58 6.94
N LEU A 56 -18.82 14.94 5.71
CA LEU A 56 -19.58 16.14 5.43
C LEU A 56 -21.08 15.85 5.49
N ASN A 57 -21.86 16.78 5.99
CA ASN A 57 -23.32 16.71 5.93
C ASN A 57 -23.77 16.56 4.47
N ASN A 58 -24.69 15.63 4.23
CA ASN A 58 -25.23 15.29 2.91
C ASN A 58 -24.23 14.67 1.91
N SER A 59 -23.05 14.21 2.36
CA SER A 59 -22.18 13.40 1.52
C SER A 59 -22.70 11.96 1.51
N PRO A 60 -22.97 11.37 0.33
CA PRO A 60 -23.28 9.96 0.23
C PRO A 60 -22.05 9.06 0.43
N ASP A 61 -20.86 9.64 0.34
CA ASP A 61 -19.60 8.92 0.39
C ASP A 61 -19.10 8.80 1.83
N VAL A 62 -18.70 7.60 2.20
CA VAL A 62 -18.02 7.34 3.46
C VAL A 62 -16.53 7.51 3.23
N PRO A 63 -15.85 8.40 3.99
CA PRO A 63 -14.41 8.54 3.89
C PRO A 63 -13.70 7.21 4.13
N ARG A 64 -12.71 6.91 3.29
CA ARG A 64 -11.95 5.68 3.37
C ARG A 64 -10.56 5.94 3.92
N VAL A 65 -10.15 5.17 4.90
CA VAL A 65 -8.76 5.08 5.31
C VAL A 65 -8.04 4.16 4.34
N PHE A 66 -6.81 4.52 4.00
CA PHE A 66 -6.00 3.76 3.07
C PHE A 66 -5.73 2.35 3.61
N SER A 67 -6.16 1.33 2.88
CA SER A 67 -5.93 -0.07 3.25
C SER A 67 -4.65 -0.62 2.60
N ALA A 68 -4.10 -1.69 3.19
CA ALA A 68 -2.92 -2.37 2.67
C ALA A 68 -3.13 -2.91 1.25
N MET A 69 -4.37 -3.27 0.91
CA MET A 69 -4.75 -3.80 -0.39
C MET A 69 -6.06 -3.16 -0.86
N PRO A 70 -6.05 -1.89 -1.27
CA PRO A 70 -7.26 -1.19 -1.70
C PRO A 70 -7.90 -1.87 -2.91
N THR A 71 -9.19 -2.11 -2.84
CA THR A 71 -9.98 -2.75 -3.90
C THR A 71 -11.25 -1.96 -4.21
N GLU A 72 -11.77 -2.14 -5.41
CA GLU A 72 -13.06 -1.56 -5.81
C GLU A 72 -14.19 -2.02 -4.89
N PHE A 73 -14.10 -3.22 -4.34
CA PHE A 73 -15.09 -3.76 -3.39
C PHE A 73 -15.16 -2.93 -2.10
N GLU A 74 -14.07 -2.36 -1.65
CA GLU A 74 -14.05 -1.43 -0.51
C GLU A 74 -14.50 -0.02 -0.87
N GLY A 75 -14.82 0.25 -2.13
CA GLY A 75 -15.14 1.58 -2.64
C GLY A 75 -13.91 2.43 -2.95
N TRP A 76 -12.75 1.79 -3.20
CA TRP A 76 -11.58 2.50 -3.69
C TRP A 76 -11.79 2.97 -5.13
N SER A 77 -11.59 4.25 -5.38
CA SER A 77 -11.79 4.87 -6.70
C SER A 77 -10.49 5.06 -7.51
N GLY A 78 -9.34 4.77 -6.90
CA GLY A 78 -8.05 4.79 -7.57
C GLY A 78 -7.72 3.45 -8.23
N THR A 79 -6.47 3.29 -8.68
CA THR A 79 -5.98 2.02 -9.21
C THR A 79 -6.02 0.97 -8.09
N PRO A 80 -6.71 -0.17 -8.25
CA PRO A 80 -6.78 -1.20 -7.21
C PRO A 80 -5.44 -1.93 -7.06
N ALA A 81 -5.17 -2.43 -5.84
CA ALA A 81 -3.95 -3.19 -5.56
C ALA A 81 -3.86 -4.50 -6.36
N ILE A 82 -5.01 -5.09 -6.67
CA ILE A 82 -5.11 -6.32 -7.46
C ILE A 82 -6.24 -6.19 -8.47
N SER A 83 -5.96 -6.51 -9.72
CA SER A 83 -6.93 -6.52 -10.81
C SER A 83 -6.72 -7.71 -11.73
N GLY A 84 -7.81 -8.17 -12.33
CA GLY A 84 -7.78 -9.32 -13.24
C GLY A 84 -9.14 -10.00 -13.35
N ASN A 85 -9.15 -11.17 -13.97
CA ASN A 85 -10.38 -11.92 -14.16
C ASN A 85 -10.14 -13.42 -14.45
N ALA A 86 -11.17 -14.24 -14.25
CA ALA A 86 -11.22 -15.63 -14.67
C ALA A 86 -12.17 -15.74 -15.89
N GLN A 87 -11.64 -15.56 -17.10
CA GLN A 87 -12.42 -15.58 -18.36
C GLN A 87 -13.63 -14.62 -18.32
N GLY A 88 -13.40 -13.37 -17.92
CA GLY A 88 -14.44 -12.34 -17.81
C GLY A 88 -15.34 -12.46 -16.58
N ARG A 89 -15.01 -13.36 -15.65
CA ARG A 89 -15.70 -13.54 -14.38
C ARG A 89 -14.76 -13.20 -13.22
N ALA A 90 -15.33 -13.07 -12.02
CA ALA A 90 -14.56 -12.78 -10.80
C ALA A 90 -13.65 -11.54 -10.96
N THR A 91 -14.22 -10.48 -11.52
CA THR A 91 -13.49 -9.24 -11.85
C THR A 91 -13.25 -8.33 -10.65
N THR A 92 -13.98 -8.55 -9.55
CA THR A 92 -13.89 -7.71 -8.35
C THR A 92 -13.33 -8.53 -7.20
N PRO A 93 -12.02 -8.49 -6.95
CA PRO A 93 -11.39 -9.17 -5.83
C PRO A 93 -11.93 -8.68 -4.48
N ARG A 94 -12.03 -9.61 -3.53
CA ARG A 94 -12.48 -9.38 -2.15
C ARG A 94 -11.54 -10.05 -1.16
N PRO A 95 -10.27 -9.65 -1.11
CA PRO A 95 -9.30 -10.24 -0.21
C PRO A 95 -9.71 -10.00 1.24
N ARG A 96 -9.41 -10.98 2.11
CA ARG A 96 -9.58 -10.88 3.55
C ARG A 96 -8.32 -11.38 4.22
N LEU A 97 -7.87 -10.67 5.23
CA LEU A 97 -6.76 -11.11 6.06
C LEU A 97 -7.15 -12.40 6.78
N VAL A 98 -6.34 -13.44 6.62
CA VAL A 98 -6.54 -14.74 7.30
C VAL A 98 -5.48 -15.02 8.34
N SER A 99 -4.28 -14.50 8.16
CA SER A 99 -3.19 -14.58 9.13
C SER A 99 -2.22 -13.42 8.98
N HIS A 100 -1.52 -13.13 10.06
CA HIS A 100 -0.38 -12.22 10.04
C HIS A 100 0.73 -12.74 10.95
N GLU A 101 1.96 -12.37 10.62
CA GLU A 101 3.14 -12.67 11.42
C GLU A 101 3.96 -11.39 11.57
N VAL A 102 4.37 -11.09 12.79
CA VAL A 102 5.17 -9.90 13.10
C VAL A 102 6.53 -10.35 13.64
N ALA A 103 7.59 -9.90 12.98
CA ALA A 103 8.96 -10.06 13.44
C ALA A 103 9.55 -8.66 13.70
N SER A 104 9.44 -8.19 14.94
CA SER A 104 10.04 -6.94 15.37
C SER A 104 11.15 -7.22 16.39
N THR A 105 12.16 -6.35 16.39
CA THR A 105 13.20 -6.38 17.40
C THR A 105 12.87 -5.39 18.52
N PRO A 106 13.12 -5.73 19.80
CA PRO A 106 12.84 -4.85 20.93
C PRO A 106 13.58 -3.51 20.90
N ASP A 107 14.67 -3.45 20.14
CA ASP A 107 15.61 -2.32 20.15
C ASP A 107 15.31 -1.22 19.11
N VAL A 108 14.09 -1.13 18.60
CA VAL A 108 13.68 -0.09 17.61
C VAL A 108 14.57 -0.11 16.36
N ARG A 109 14.92 -1.29 15.87
CA ARG A 109 15.78 -1.49 14.70
C ARG A 109 15.02 -2.01 13.47
N GLY A 110 13.74 -1.67 13.38
CA GLY A 110 12.89 -2.12 12.31
C GLY A 110 12.16 -3.42 12.63
N GLY A 111 11.87 -4.19 11.59
CA GLY A 111 11.13 -5.43 11.67
C GLY A 111 10.32 -5.70 10.42
N SER A 112 9.57 -6.79 10.41
CA SER A 112 8.68 -7.10 9.31
C SER A 112 7.30 -7.51 9.79
N VAL A 113 6.32 -7.31 8.91
CA VAL A 113 4.98 -7.88 9.06
C VAL A 113 4.59 -8.57 7.76
N ASP A 114 4.27 -9.84 7.87
CA ASP A 114 3.71 -10.65 6.81
C ASP A 114 2.19 -10.70 6.97
N LEU A 115 1.46 -10.45 5.90
CA LEU A 115 0.00 -10.46 5.83
C LEU A 115 -0.43 -11.48 4.78
N ASP A 116 -1.20 -12.49 5.17
CA ASP A 116 -1.75 -13.47 4.25
C ASP A 116 -3.25 -13.19 4.02
N PHE A 117 -3.62 -13.08 2.76
CA PHE A 117 -5.00 -12.84 2.35
C PHE A 117 -5.56 -13.99 1.54
N GLU A 118 -6.84 -14.26 1.72
CA GLU A 118 -7.62 -15.17 0.89
C GLU A 118 -8.80 -14.46 0.26
N ASP A 119 -9.10 -14.81 -0.98
CA ASP A 119 -10.24 -14.30 -1.72
C ASP A 119 -11.10 -15.45 -2.26
N ALA A 120 -12.26 -15.65 -1.66
CA ALA A 120 -13.19 -16.68 -2.07
C ALA A 120 -13.93 -16.39 -3.39
N VAL A 121 -13.87 -15.16 -3.90
CA VAL A 121 -14.48 -14.79 -5.19
C VAL A 121 -13.55 -15.19 -6.34
N THR A 122 -12.31 -14.76 -6.25
CA THR A 122 -11.30 -15.01 -7.28
C THR A 122 -10.56 -16.33 -7.07
N GLY A 123 -10.52 -16.84 -5.83
CA GLY A 123 -9.71 -17.98 -5.41
C GLY A 123 -8.22 -17.65 -5.39
N LEU A 124 -7.86 -16.43 -5.08
CA LEU A 124 -6.49 -16.01 -4.95
C LEU A 124 -6.05 -16.04 -3.49
N ARG A 125 -4.83 -16.46 -3.27
CA ARG A 125 -4.08 -16.19 -2.05
C ARG A 125 -3.02 -15.16 -2.35
N THR A 126 -2.99 -14.10 -1.57
CA THR A 126 -2.01 -13.03 -1.71
C THR A 126 -1.22 -12.92 -0.42
N ARG A 127 0.10 -12.89 -0.53
CA ARG A 127 0.98 -12.56 0.59
C ARG A 127 1.59 -11.19 0.35
N MET A 128 1.54 -10.34 1.37
CA MET A 128 2.17 -9.04 1.40
C MET A 128 3.11 -8.98 2.58
N ARG A 129 4.35 -8.60 2.34
CA ARG A 129 5.35 -8.39 3.38
C ARG A 129 5.80 -6.95 3.39
N TYR A 130 5.68 -6.30 4.53
CA TYR A 130 6.33 -5.02 4.81
C TYR A 130 7.59 -5.29 5.65
N LEU A 131 8.69 -4.71 5.24
CA LEU A 131 9.97 -4.77 5.96
C LEU A 131 10.48 -3.35 6.14
N LEU A 132 10.60 -2.91 7.37
CA LEU A 132 11.32 -1.69 7.74
C LEU A 132 12.70 -2.10 8.21
N ASP A 133 13.75 -1.70 7.49
CA ASP A 133 15.11 -2.03 7.85
C ASP A 133 15.67 -1.12 8.95
N GLU A 134 16.85 -1.40 9.43
CA GLU A 134 17.53 -0.63 10.48
C GLU A 134 17.86 0.82 10.09
N HIS A 135 17.84 1.14 8.79
CA HIS A 135 18.08 2.47 8.25
C HIS A 135 16.79 3.27 8.01
N GLY A 136 15.63 2.68 8.28
CA GLY A 136 14.32 3.30 8.07
C GLY A 136 13.79 3.18 6.64
N VAL A 137 14.35 2.28 5.82
CA VAL A 137 13.84 2.02 4.47
C VAL A 137 12.71 0.99 4.55
N LEU A 138 11.54 1.37 4.05
CA LEU A 138 10.39 0.48 3.94
C LEU A 138 10.39 -0.23 2.60
N SER A 139 10.45 -1.56 2.63
CA SER A 139 10.28 -2.43 1.48
C SER A 139 8.93 -3.13 1.51
N VAL A 140 8.32 -3.33 0.34
CA VAL A 140 7.04 -4.04 0.21
C VAL A 140 7.19 -5.13 -0.84
N ASP A 141 6.99 -6.38 -0.44
CA ASP A 141 6.98 -7.54 -1.32
C ASP A 141 5.56 -8.09 -1.45
N LEU A 142 5.18 -8.46 -2.67
CA LEU A 142 3.89 -9.02 -3.00
C LEU A 142 4.05 -10.34 -3.75
N SER A 143 3.25 -11.32 -3.38
CA SER A 143 3.10 -12.55 -4.15
C SER A 143 1.64 -12.95 -4.21
N VAL A 144 1.24 -13.57 -5.31
CA VAL A 144 -0.13 -14.08 -5.50
C VAL A 144 -0.07 -15.47 -6.14
N VAL A 145 -0.92 -16.35 -5.63
CA VAL A 145 -1.10 -17.69 -6.17
C VAL A 145 -2.60 -17.98 -6.35
N ARG A 146 -2.91 -18.79 -7.35
CA ARG A 146 -4.27 -19.28 -7.56
C ARG A 146 -4.47 -20.55 -6.76
N ASP A 147 -5.46 -20.55 -5.86
CA ASP A 147 -5.93 -21.73 -5.14
C ASP A 147 -7.38 -22.02 -5.51
N ALA A 148 -7.58 -23.04 -6.36
CA ALA A 148 -8.90 -23.40 -6.84
C ALA A 148 -9.85 -23.86 -5.74
N SER A 149 -9.32 -24.32 -4.60
CA SER A 149 -10.13 -24.78 -3.47
C SER A 149 -10.89 -23.65 -2.77
N LEU A 150 -10.37 -22.42 -2.84
CA LEU A 150 -10.99 -21.24 -2.23
C LEU A 150 -12.23 -20.76 -2.98
N SER A 151 -12.29 -21.00 -4.29
CA SER A 151 -13.41 -20.51 -5.12
C SER A 151 -14.01 -21.62 -6.00
N PRO A 152 -14.87 -22.48 -5.42
CA PRO A 152 -15.56 -23.50 -6.20
C PRO A 152 -16.39 -22.95 -7.35
N ARG A 153 -16.88 -21.72 -7.21
CA ARG A 153 -17.74 -21.06 -8.24
C ARG A 153 -16.98 -20.67 -9.51
N SER A 154 -15.69 -20.46 -9.44
CA SER A 154 -14.87 -20.14 -10.63
C SER A 154 -14.51 -21.38 -11.44
N GLY A 155 -14.96 -22.58 -11.01
CA GLY A 155 -14.81 -23.82 -11.78
C GLY A 155 -13.38 -24.26 -12.08
N GLY A 156 -12.41 -23.80 -11.27
CA GLY A 156 -10.99 -24.11 -11.52
C GLY A 156 -10.37 -23.35 -12.69
N LEU A 157 -11.08 -22.39 -13.29
CA LEU A 157 -10.55 -21.59 -14.39
C LEU A 157 -9.29 -20.82 -13.98
N PRO A 158 -8.31 -20.69 -14.87
CA PRO A 158 -7.14 -19.85 -14.61
C PRO A 158 -7.57 -18.40 -14.42
N TYR A 159 -6.88 -17.71 -13.52
CA TYR A 159 -7.08 -16.28 -13.31
C TYR A 159 -6.02 -15.51 -14.11
N THR A 160 -6.46 -14.62 -14.99
CA THR A 160 -5.58 -13.67 -15.65
C THR A 160 -5.37 -12.48 -14.72
N LEU A 161 -4.14 -12.30 -14.26
CA LEU A 161 -3.74 -11.18 -13.43
C LEU A 161 -3.34 -10.02 -14.34
N ASP A 162 -4.07 -8.90 -14.25
CA ASP A 162 -3.79 -7.70 -15.03
C ASP A 162 -2.89 -6.73 -14.25
N GLY A 163 -3.01 -6.72 -12.92
CA GLY A 163 -2.19 -5.88 -12.06
C GLY A 163 -2.08 -6.42 -10.63
N LEU A 164 -0.89 -6.27 -10.06
CA LEU A 164 -0.60 -6.48 -8.65
C LEU A 164 0.34 -5.37 -8.19
N LEU A 165 -0.14 -4.48 -7.34
CA LEU A 165 0.53 -3.24 -6.98
C LEU A 165 0.73 -3.13 -5.47
N ALA A 166 1.93 -2.76 -5.06
CA ALA A 166 2.18 -2.23 -3.72
C ALA A 166 1.79 -0.76 -3.72
N LEU A 167 0.87 -0.40 -2.84
CA LEU A 167 0.38 0.97 -2.69
C LEU A 167 0.78 1.50 -1.33
N LEU A 168 1.26 2.74 -1.29
CA LEU A 168 1.63 3.43 -0.07
C LEU A 168 1.01 4.83 -0.07
N PRO A 169 0.48 5.30 1.07
CA PRO A 169 -0.02 6.66 1.18
C PRO A 169 1.14 7.65 1.13
N LEU A 170 0.93 8.78 0.47
CA LEU A 170 1.85 9.91 0.56
C LEU A 170 1.44 10.84 1.69
N PRO A 171 2.40 11.54 2.34
CA PRO A 171 2.08 12.53 3.35
C PRO A 171 1.21 13.64 2.76
N GLU A 172 0.16 14.08 3.47
CA GLU A 172 -0.74 15.17 3.04
C GLU A 172 0.00 16.47 2.72
N ARG A 173 1.11 16.72 3.41
CA ARG A 173 1.98 17.89 3.17
C ARG A 173 2.74 17.84 1.85
N ALA A 174 2.82 16.70 1.16
CA ALA A 174 3.51 16.60 -0.12
C ALA A 174 2.69 17.33 -1.20
N THR A 175 3.29 18.32 -1.84
CA THR A 175 2.64 19.18 -2.84
C THR A 175 3.25 19.04 -4.23
N GLU A 176 4.41 18.39 -4.34
CA GLU A 176 5.16 18.23 -5.57
C GLU A 176 5.70 16.81 -5.73
N ILE A 177 5.81 16.40 -6.98
CA ILE A 177 6.52 15.19 -7.41
C ILE A 177 7.82 15.61 -8.08
N LEU A 178 8.92 14.94 -7.73
CA LEU A 178 10.15 14.94 -8.49
C LEU A 178 10.32 13.56 -9.11
N ASP A 179 10.29 13.48 -10.39
CA ASP A 179 10.66 12.30 -11.15
C ASP A 179 11.79 12.59 -12.12
N PHE A 180 12.20 11.59 -12.86
CA PHE A 180 13.32 11.71 -13.77
C PHE A 180 12.94 11.13 -15.13
N THR A 181 13.41 11.77 -16.16
CA THR A 181 13.29 11.30 -17.53
C THR A 181 14.64 11.39 -18.21
N GLY A 182 14.77 10.87 -19.40
CA GLY A 182 16.03 11.04 -20.10
C GLY A 182 16.12 10.30 -21.42
N LYS A 183 17.29 10.45 -22.03
CA LYS A 183 17.70 9.74 -23.22
C LYS A 183 19.20 9.54 -23.17
N TRP A 184 19.75 8.83 -24.13
CA TRP A 184 21.21 8.66 -24.28
C TRP A 184 21.96 10.00 -24.15
N CYS A 185 22.97 10.03 -23.31
CA CYS A 185 23.77 11.21 -22.92
C CYS A 185 23.01 12.31 -22.17
N ARG A 186 21.77 12.07 -21.76
CA ARG A 186 20.97 12.96 -20.89
C ARG A 186 20.04 12.13 -20.01
N GLU A 187 20.60 11.13 -19.36
CA GLU A 187 19.88 10.28 -18.43
C GLU A 187 19.57 11.04 -17.14
N ARG A 188 18.47 10.65 -16.51
CA ARG A 188 18.04 11.16 -15.20
C ARG A 188 17.86 12.69 -15.14
N SER A 189 17.31 13.27 -16.21
CA SER A 189 16.94 14.68 -16.19
C SER A 189 15.77 14.89 -15.21
N PRO A 190 15.94 15.71 -14.15
CA PRO A 190 14.89 15.89 -13.15
C PRO A 190 13.70 16.64 -13.72
N GLN A 191 12.52 16.18 -13.39
CA GLN A 191 11.24 16.80 -13.71
C GLN A 191 10.48 17.04 -12.41
N ARG A 192 10.16 18.29 -12.13
CA ARG A 192 9.41 18.69 -10.95
C ARG A 192 8.04 19.20 -11.39
N SER A 193 6.98 18.69 -10.80
CA SER A 193 5.62 19.11 -11.09
C SER A 193 4.78 19.14 -9.80
N PRO A 194 3.80 20.05 -9.68
CA PRO A 194 2.85 20.02 -8.59
C PRO A 194 1.97 18.77 -8.67
N PHE A 195 1.44 18.33 -7.55
CA PHE A 195 0.36 17.34 -7.53
C PHE A 195 -0.88 17.97 -8.18
N GLY A 196 -1.46 17.27 -9.15
CA GLY A 196 -2.75 17.58 -9.74
C GLY A 196 -3.79 16.52 -9.42
N PHE A 197 -5.03 16.79 -9.75
CA PHE A 197 -6.07 15.77 -9.72
C PHE A 197 -5.87 14.78 -10.87
N GLY A 198 -6.05 13.50 -10.59
CA GLY A 198 -5.90 12.42 -11.54
C GLY A 198 -4.67 11.57 -11.29
N THR A 199 -4.20 10.91 -12.34
CA THR A 199 -3.08 9.96 -12.24
C THR A 199 -1.82 10.54 -12.87
N HIS A 200 -0.72 10.53 -12.12
CA HIS A 200 0.62 10.73 -12.67
C HIS A 200 1.21 9.35 -12.98
N LEU A 201 1.39 9.05 -14.26
CA LEU A 201 1.92 7.77 -14.72
C LEU A 201 3.30 7.95 -15.35
N ARG A 202 4.25 7.14 -14.92
CA ARG A 202 5.53 6.94 -15.60
C ARG A 202 5.69 5.48 -15.97
N ASP A 203 6.06 5.25 -17.21
CA ASP A 203 6.19 3.91 -17.77
C ASP A 203 7.50 3.78 -18.53
N ALA A 204 8.29 2.77 -18.19
CA ALA A 204 9.60 2.50 -18.81
C ALA A 204 9.47 1.30 -19.77
N ARG A 205 9.12 1.56 -21.03
CA ARG A 205 8.88 0.52 -22.04
C ARG A 205 10.11 0.10 -22.84
N ARG A 206 11.24 0.78 -22.67
CA ARG A 206 12.45 0.51 -23.48
C ARG A 206 13.44 -0.44 -22.83
N GLY A 207 13.10 -1.02 -21.69
CA GLY A 207 13.95 -1.99 -21.00
C GLY A 207 15.26 -1.46 -20.43
N LYS A 208 15.49 -0.15 -20.47
CA LYS A 208 16.67 0.51 -19.91
C LYS A 208 16.26 1.55 -18.87
N PRO A 209 16.51 1.29 -17.57
CA PRO A 209 16.31 2.30 -16.53
C PRO A 209 17.10 3.58 -16.83
N GLY A 210 16.46 4.72 -16.69
CA GLY A 210 17.12 6.02 -16.92
C GLY A 210 16.84 6.68 -18.27
N HIS A 211 16.20 6.00 -19.23
CA HIS A 211 15.82 6.60 -20.50
C HIS A 211 14.45 7.26 -20.46
N ASP A 212 13.39 6.48 -20.17
CA ASP A 212 12.02 6.99 -20.17
C ASP A 212 11.54 7.32 -18.77
N SER A 213 11.67 6.36 -17.86
CA SER A 213 11.28 6.48 -16.47
C SER A 213 12.25 5.68 -15.60
N PRO A 214 13.16 6.33 -14.89
CA PRO A 214 13.98 5.63 -13.92
C PRO A 214 13.12 5.14 -12.75
N PHE A 215 13.67 4.22 -11.98
CA PHE A 215 13.07 3.57 -10.83
C PHE A 215 12.85 4.49 -9.62
N LEU A 216 13.16 5.80 -9.73
CA LEU A 216 13.14 6.76 -8.64
C LEU A 216 12.05 7.80 -8.85
N LEU A 217 11.21 7.98 -7.84
CA LEU A 217 10.24 9.05 -7.72
C LEU A 217 10.31 9.57 -6.30
N ALA A 218 10.32 10.90 -6.12
CA ALA A 218 10.24 11.50 -4.80
C ALA A 218 9.00 12.40 -4.71
N ALA A 219 8.44 12.48 -3.52
CA ALA A 219 7.35 13.40 -3.18
C ALA A 219 7.80 14.35 -2.08
N GLY A 220 7.47 15.61 -2.17
CA GLY A 220 7.92 16.62 -1.22
C GLY A 220 7.09 17.88 -1.25
N THR A 221 7.58 18.90 -0.54
CA THR A 221 6.96 20.23 -0.48
C THR A 221 7.76 21.23 -1.30
N ALA A 222 7.07 22.21 -1.89
CA ALA A 222 7.71 23.30 -2.61
C ALA A 222 8.70 24.06 -1.71
N GLY A 223 9.93 24.26 -2.22
CA GLY A 223 10.96 25.01 -1.53
C GLY A 223 11.79 24.22 -0.51
N PHE A 224 11.44 22.96 -0.22
CA PHE A 224 12.23 22.04 0.59
C PHE A 224 12.82 20.93 -0.28
N GLY A 225 13.99 20.43 0.08
CA GLY A 225 14.56 19.28 -0.58
C GLY A 225 13.62 18.06 -0.45
N PHE A 226 13.64 17.20 -1.46
CA PHE A 226 13.01 15.89 -1.35
C PHE A 226 13.92 15.02 -0.47
N GLY A 227 13.37 14.52 0.60
CA GLY A 227 14.02 13.58 1.50
C GLY A 227 13.61 12.15 1.22
#